data_39a468eef8f6aa209b2291ee7d3d1eb3
#
_entry.id   39a468eef8f6aa209b2291ee7d3d1eb3
#
_cell.length_a   1.000
_cell.length_b   1.000
_cell.length_c   1.000
_cell.angle_alpha   90.00
_cell.angle_beta   90.00
_cell.angle_gamma   90.00
#
_symmetry.space_group_name_H-M   'P 1'
#
loop_
_entity.id
_entity.type
_entity.pdbx_description
1 polymer ?
#
loop_
_entity_poly.entity_id
_entity_poly.type
_entity_poly.pdbx_seq_one_letter_code
_entity_poly.pdbx_strand_id
1 'polypeptide(L)'
;MRIIPLSIVLLAFSAPAVAQVIGKTFPEMEAETVEDKVVSVPQDTKGKFTLLGLAYSKKSEDELNGWFEPIFYKFIQKTTGLMAGFGYDVNVYFIPMFTGINAAATGTAKRKALKKVDPQLLPYILFYKGELKRFKEELDFEKKDIPYFFVLDQNGKIVFATSGAFSESKLDQIEEVIE
;
A
#
# COMPACT_ATOMS: atom_id res chain seq x y z
N MET A 1 -29.69 51.48 19.25
CA MET A 1 -29.88 50.04 18.96
C MET A 1 -28.75 49.63 18.02
N ARG A 2 -27.67 49.01 18.54
CA ARG A 2 -26.48 48.61 17.76
C ARG A 2 -26.65 47.15 17.36
N ILE A 3 -26.73 46.88 16.06
CA ILE A 3 -26.82 45.56 15.50
C ILE A 3 -25.37 45.06 15.30
N ILE A 4 -24.97 44.02 16.06
CA ILE A 4 -23.68 43.35 15.90
C ILE A 4 -23.87 42.27 14.81
N PRO A 5 -23.09 42.32 13.71
CA PRO A 5 -23.16 41.23 12.71
C PRO A 5 -22.51 39.97 13.27
N LEU A 6 -23.27 38.88 13.32
CA LEU A 6 -22.80 37.55 13.66
C LEU A 6 -22.01 37.02 12.47
N SER A 7 -20.67 37.07 12.53
CA SER A 7 -19.80 36.47 11.55
C SER A 7 -19.76 34.95 11.75
N ILE A 8 -20.42 34.22 10.87
CA ILE A 8 -20.32 32.74 10.81
C ILE A 8 -18.97 32.42 10.22
N VAL A 9 -18.03 31.91 11.03
CA VAL A 9 -16.78 31.35 10.59
C VAL A 9 -17.08 29.92 10.10
N LEU A 10 -17.09 29.74 8.79
CA LEU A 10 -17.17 28.41 8.16
C LEU A 10 -15.81 27.73 8.33
N LEU A 11 -15.68 26.84 9.30
CA LEU A 11 -14.54 25.94 9.42
C LEU A 11 -14.65 24.91 8.27
N ALA A 12 -13.86 25.12 7.22
CA ALA A 12 -13.66 24.10 6.18
C ALA A 12 -12.87 22.92 6.78
N PHE A 13 -13.56 21.84 7.11
CA PHE A 13 -12.91 20.57 7.40
C PHE A 13 -12.33 20.03 6.09
N SER A 14 -11.03 20.18 5.89
CA SER A 14 -10.31 19.46 4.85
C SER A 14 -10.29 18.00 5.25
N ALA A 15 -11.13 17.18 4.65
CA ALA A 15 -10.98 15.73 4.75
C ALA A 15 -9.59 15.33 4.20
N PRO A 16 -8.86 14.39 4.84
CA PRO A 16 -7.58 13.95 4.31
C PRO A 16 -7.77 13.41 2.88
N ALA A 17 -6.88 13.79 1.96
CA ALA A 17 -6.95 13.50 0.54
C ALA A 17 -7.19 11.99 0.24
N VAL A 18 -6.65 11.12 1.08
CA VAL A 18 -6.80 9.65 1.00
C VAL A 18 -8.26 9.17 1.05
N ALA A 19 -9.19 9.94 1.62
CA ALA A 19 -10.62 9.60 1.68
C ALA A 19 -11.31 9.64 0.30
N GLN A 20 -10.76 10.33 -0.69
CA GLN A 20 -11.38 10.47 -2.03
C GLN A 20 -11.22 9.23 -2.91
N VAL A 21 -10.37 8.27 -2.55
CA VAL A 21 -10.12 7.05 -3.34
C VAL A 21 -10.97 5.86 -2.91
N ILE A 22 -11.60 5.93 -1.73
CA ILE A 22 -12.44 4.84 -1.19
C ILE A 22 -13.63 4.58 -2.12
N GLY A 23 -13.89 3.30 -2.40
CA GLY A 23 -14.94 2.82 -3.30
C GLY A 23 -14.56 2.79 -4.78
N LYS A 24 -13.44 3.40 -5.18
CA LYS A 24 -12.92 3.29 -6.55
C LYS A 24 -12.26 1.93 -6.77
N THR A 25 -12.29 1.44 -8.00
CA THR A 25 -11.48 0.28 -8.40
C THR A 25 -10.00 0.70 -8.43
N PHE A 26 -9.13 -0.14 -7.87
CA PHE A 26 -7.68 0.11 -7.93
C PHE A 26 -7.20 0.08 -9.40
N PRO A 27 -6.36 1.04 -9.84
CA PRO A 27 -5.84 1.07 -11.20
C PRO A 27 -5.07 -0.19 -11.53
N GLU A 28 -5.27 -0.75 -12.71
CA GLU A 28 -4.53 -1.94 -13.15
C GLU A 28 -3.02 -1.69 -13.12
N MET A 29 -2.30 -2.63 -12.49
CA MET A 29 -0.86 -2.61 -12.31
C MET A 29 -0.28 -3.98 -12.60
N GLU A 30 0.67 -4.07 -13.52
CA GLU A 30 1.51 -5.25 -13.68
C GLU A 30 2.83 -5.02 -12.94
N ALA A 31 3.14 -5.91 -12.01
CA ALA A 31 4.39 -5.87 -11.26
C ALA A 31 5.04 -7.26 -11.24
N GLU A 32 6.35 -7.32 -11.06
CA GLU A 32 7.11 -8.56 -11.16
C GLU A 32 7.69 -8.97 -9.81
N THR A 33 7.67 -10.25 -9.52
CA THR A 33 8.43 -10.83 -8.40
C THR A 33 9.94 -10.71 -8.63
N VAL A 34 10.74 -11.09 -7.64
CA VAL A 34 12.20 -11.22 -7.79
C VAL A 34 12.61 -12.24 -8.84
N GLU A 35 11.74 -13.19 -9.16
CA GLU A 35 11.93 -14.26 -10.15
C GLU A 35 11.33 -13.92 -11.53
N ASP A 36 11.02 -12.65 -11.77
CA ASP A 36 10.43 -12.14 -13.02
C ASP A 36 9.01 -12.69 -13.35
N LYS A 37 8.31 -13.24 -12.35
CA LYS A 37 6.91 -13.65 -12.51
C LYS A 37 6.01 -12.42 -12.40
N VAL A 38 5.19 -12.19 -13.42
CA VAL A 38 4.23 -11.08 -13.46
C VAL A 38 3.02 -11.38 -12.56
N VAL A 39 2.60 -10.37 -11.82
CA VAL A 39 1.37 -10.34 -11.03
C VAL A 39 0.58 -9.09 -11.44
N SER A 40 -0.66 -9.30 -11.89
CA SER A 40 -1.59 -8.24 -12.28
C SER A 40 -2.52 -7.89 -11.12
N VAL A 41 -2.41 -6.67 -10.58
CA VAL A 41 -3.28 -6.15 -9.53
C VAL A 41 -4.31 -5.21 -10.16
N PRO A 42 -5.61 -5.32 -9.86
CA PRO A 42 -6.26 -6.25 -8.94
C PRO A 42 -6.68 -7.60 -9.56
N GLN A 43 -6.40 -7.90 -10.82
CA GLN A 43 -6.97 -9.06 -11.52
C GLN A 43 -6.58 -10.40 -10.85
N ASP A 44 -5.28 -10.61 -10.59
CA ASP A 44 -4.77 -11.86 -10.00
C ASP A 44 -4.98 -11.94 -8.49
N THR A 45 -5.46 -10.84 -7.87
CA THR A 45 -5.68 -10.78 -6.42
C THR A 45 -7.14 -10.83 -6.01
N LYS A 46 -8.09 -10.88 -6.97
CA LYS A 46 -9.52 -11.01 -6.71
C LYS A 46 -9.86 -12.27 -5.93
N GLY A 47 -10.97 -12.21 -5.19
CA GLY A 47 -11.43 -13.30 -4.34
C GLY A 47 -10.97 -13.23 -2.90
N LYS A 48 -9.98 -12.38 -2.60
CA LYS A 48 -9.47 -12.10 -1.25
C LYS A 48 -9.26 -10.62 -1.05
N PHE A 49 -9.22 -10.18 0.21
CA PHE A 49 -8.66 -8.88 0.51
C PHE A 49 -7.22 -8.78 0.06
N THR A 50 -6.80 -7.59 -0.33
CA THR A 50 -5.42 -7.37 -0.78
C THR A 50 -4.87 -6.10 -0.13
N LEU A 51 -3.81 -6.25 0.66
CA LEU A 51 -3.05 -5.14 1.25
C LEU A 51 -1.87 -4.80 0.35
N LEU A 52 -1.83 -3.56 -0.13
CA LEU A 52 -0.78 -3.03 -0.98
C LEU A 52 -0.03 -1.91 -0.25
N GLY A 53 1.29 -1.98 -0.21
CA GLY A 53 2.18 -0.90 0.23
C GLY A 53 3.03 -0.42 -0.94
N LEU A 54 2.88 0.85 -1.35
CA LEU A 54 3.50 1.43 -2.53
C LEU A 54 4.51 2.51 -2.16
N ALA A 55 5.68 2.50 -2.80
CA ALA A 55 6.70 3.52 -2.62
C ALA A 55 7.38 3.86 -3.95
N TYR A 56 7.56 5.16 -4.25
CA TYR A 56 8.12 5.61 -5.53
C TYR A 56 9.30 6.60 -5.40
N SER A 57 9.91 6.64 -4.22
CA SER A 57 11.17 7.32 -3.98
C SER A 57 12.03 6.52 -3.00
N LYS A 58 13.32 6.80 -2.97
CA LYS A 58 14.23 6.14 -2.03
C LYS A 58 13.80 6.34 -0.57
N LYS A 59 13.35 7.54 -0.22
CA LYS A 59 12.88 7.85 1.13
C LYS A 59 11.60 7.13 1.48
N SER A 60 10.62 7.08 0.55
CA SER A 60 9.38 6.31 0.77
C SER A 60 9.64 4.80 0.83
N GLU A 61 10.64 4.26 0.09
CA GLU A 61 11.06 2.86 0.24
C GLU A 61 11.65 2.58 1.63
N ASP A 62 12.48 3.49 2.15
CA ASP A 62 13.05 3.34 3.49
C ASP A 62 11.97 3.36 4.59
N GLU A 63 10.95 4.20 4.45
CA GLU A 63 9.78 4.22 5.34
C GLU A 63 8.89 2.97 5.15
N LEU A 64 8.71 2.47 3.90
CA LEU A 64 7.98 1.24 3.61
C LEU A 64 8.60 0.03 4.30
N ASN A 65 9.92 -0.02 4.39
CA ASN A 65 10.63 -1.10 5.10
C ASN A 65 10.23 -1.21 6.57
N GLY A 66 9.88 -0.09 7.22
CA GLY A 66 9.39 -0.09 8.60
C GLY A 66 8.05 -0.80 8.81
N TRP A 67 7.29 -1.04 7.74
CA TRP A 67 6.03 -1.77 7.78
C TRP A 67 6.18 -3.29 7.56
N PHE A 68 7.33 -3.75 7.04
CA PHE A 68 7.52 -5.16 6.64
C PHE A 68 7.33 -6.10 7.81
N GLU A 69 8.04 -5.90 8.89
CA GLU A 69 8.01 -6.78 10.06
C GLU A 69 6.63 -6.77 10.76
N PRO A 70 6.01 -5.61 11.07
CA PRO A 70 4.67 -5.57 11.64
C PRO A 70 3.60 -6.27 10.77
N ILE A 71 3.58 -5.99 9.46
CA ILE A 71 2.62 -6.63 8.55
C ILE A 71 2.90 -8.13 8.42
N PHE A 72 4.18 -8.54 8.40
CA PHE A 72 4.55 -9.95 8.33
C PHE A 72 4.00 -10.74 9.52
N TYR A 73 4.24 -10.26 10.72
CA TYR A 73 3.75 -10.94 11.94
C TYR A 73 2.23 -10.93 12.03
N LYS A 74 1.56 -9.86 11.60
CA LYS A 74 0.11 -9.73 11.71
C LYS A 74 -0.64 -10.56 10.67
N PHE A 75 -0.24 -10.48 9.39
CA PHE A 75 -1.05 -10.99 8.27
C PHE A 75 -0.42 -12.17 7.52
N ILE A 76 0.90 -12.36 7.60
CA ILE A 76 1.62 -13.34 6.77
C ILE A 76 2.04 -14.56 7.58
N GLN A 77 2.61 -14.33 8.75
CA GLN A 77 3.12 -15.42 9.58
C GLN A 77 1.97 -16.32 10.04
N LYS A 78 2.03 -17.57 9.57
CA LYS A 78 1.04 -18.57 10.00
C LYS A 78 1.21 -18.86 11.49
N THR A 79 0.15 -18.71 12.24
CA THR A 79 0.09 -19.18 13.62
C THR A 79 0.20 -20.70 13.67
N THR A 80 1.00 -21.23 14.61
CA THR A 80 1.20 -22.66 14.80
C THR A 80 0.58 -23.13 16.11
N GLY A 81 0.37 -24.44 16.28
CA GLY A 81 -0.21 -25.00 17.50
C GLY A 81 -1.72 -24.85 17.59
N LEU A 82 -2.26 -24.56 18.78
CA LEU A 82 -3.70 -24.43 19.04
C LEU A 82 -4.38 -23.31 18.25
N MET A 83 -3.62 -22.34 17.74
CA MET A 83 -4.08 -21.21 16.92
C MET A 83 -3.88 -21.47 15.42
N ALA A 84 -3.43 -22.64 15.00
CA ALA A 84 -3.28 -22.99 13.59
C ALA A 84 -4.64 -22.95 12.88
N GLY A 85 -4.77 -22.08 11.89
CA GLY A 85 -6.01 -21.87 11.15
C GLY A 85 -6.73 -20.54 11.42
N PHE A 86 -6.27 -19.76 12.41
CA PHE A 86 -6.78 -18.40 12.69
C PHE A 86 -5.88 -17.33 12.03
N GLY A 87 -5.46 -17.54 10.79
CA GLY A 87 -4.72 -16.55 10.03
C GLY A 87 -5.65 -15.77 9.06
N TYR A 88 -5.25 -14.55 8.72
CA TYR A 88 -5.95 -13.76 7.71
C TYR A 88 -5.78 -14.38 6.32
N ASP A 89 -6.88 -14.52 5.54
CA ASP A 89 -6.83 -14.92 4.14
C ASP A 89 -6.73 -13.67 3.25
N VAL A 90 -5.57 -13.05 3.27
CA VAL A 90 -5.27 -11.78 2.60
C VAL A 90 -4.04 -11.88 1.72
N ASN A 91 -4.09 -11.27 0.53
CA ASN A 91 -2.90 -11.03 -0.27
C ASN A 91 -2.16 -9.81 0.30
N VAL A 92 -0.84 -9.91 0.44
CA VAL A 92 0.00 -8.79 0.90
C VAL A 92 1.11 -8.55 -0.12
N TYR A 93 1.27 -7.29 -0.57
CA TYR A 93 2.36 -6.93 -1.46
C TYR A 93 2.97 -5.58 -1.09
N PHE A 94 4.28 -5.54 -1.04
CA PHE A 94 5.10 -4.33 -0.94
C PHE A 94 5.66 -4.02 -2.33
N ILE A 95 5.38 -2.83 -2.86
CA ILE A 95 5.62 -2.51 -4.27
C ILE A 95 6.48 -1.26 -4.41
N PRO A 96 7.82 -1.39 -4.44
CA PRO A 96 8.67 -0.32 -4.92
C PRO A 96 8.41 -0.04 -6.40
N MET A 97 8.14 1.23 -6.72
CA MET A 97 7.73 1.67 -8.05
C MET A 97 8.89 2.39 -8.76
N PHE A 98 9.41 1.77 -9.81
CA PHE A 98 10.50 2.30 -10.63
C PHE A 98 9.93 2.99 -11.86
N THR A 99 9.98 4.32 -11.88
CA THR A 99 9.30 5.14 -12.89
C THR A 99 10.27 6.07 -13.61
N GLY A 100 9.98 6.41 -14.86
CA GLY A 100 10.80 7.30 -15.67
C GLY A 100 12.24 6.79 -15.82
N ILE A 101 13.23 7.65 -15.59
CA ILE A 101 14.66 7.31 -15.69
C ILE A 101 15.10 6.22 -14.70
N ASN A 102 14.39 6.07 -13.58
CA ASN A 102 14.70 5.05 -12.58
C ASN A 102 14.21 3.65 -12.99
N ALA A 103 13.40 3.52 -14.03
CA ALA A 103 12.90 2.22 -14.50
C ALA A 103 14.03 1.24 -14.85
N ALA A 104 15.18 1.74 -15.31
CA ALA A 104 16.36 0.91 -15.60
C ALA A 104 17.00 0.29 -14.33
N ALA A 105 16.71 0.83 -13.15
CA ALA A 105 17.28 0.35 -11.88
C ALA A 105 16.56 -0.90 -11.32
N THR A 106 15.41 -1.32 -11.88
CA THR A 106 14.58 -2.43 -11.39
C THR A 106 15.40 -3.72 -11.24
N GLY A 107 16.17 -4.12 -12.24
CA GLY A 107 17.00 -5.33 -12.17
C GLY A 107 18.08 -5.26 -11.08
N THR A 108 18.63 -4.08 -10.79
CA THR A 108 19.56 -3.90 -9.67
C THR A 108 18.84 -3.98 -8.33
N ALA A 109 17.62 -3.44 -8.24
CA ALA A 109 16.79 -3.52 -7.04
C ALA A 109 16.41 -4.97 -6.71
N LYS A 110 15.99 -5.76 -7.71
CA LYS A 110 15.72 -7.21 -7.54
C LYS A 110 16.92 -7.95 -7.00
N ARG A 111 18.12 -7.77 -7.60
CA ARG A 111 19.36 -8.40 -7.11
C ARG A 111 19.72 -7.97 -5.69
N LYS A 112 19.45 -6.73 -5.32
CA LYS A 112 19.68 -6.22 -3.96
C LYS A 112 18.68 -6.83 -2.97
N ALA A 113 17.41 -6.97 -3.36
CA ALA A 113 16.39 -7.62 -2.54
C ALA A 113 16.78 -9.07 -2.22
N LEU A 114 17.16 -9.86 -3.22
CA LEU A 114 17.63 -11.25 -3.05
C LEU A 114 18.81 -11.39 -2.07
N LYS A 115 19.63 -10.34 -1.89
CA LYS A 115 20.81 -10.37 -1.01
C LYS A 115 20.54 -9.84 0.40
N LYS A 116 19.55 -8.98 0.58
CA LYS A 116 19.38 -8.18 1.80
C LYS A 116 18.05 -8.38 2.52
N VAL A 117 17.03 -8.84 1.80
CA VAL A 117 15.70 -9.06 2.36
C VAL A 117 15.62 -10.49 2.88
N ASP A 118 14.92 -10.68 4.02
CA ASP A 118 14.64 -12.01 4.53
C ASP A 118 13.94 -12.84 3.45
N PRO A 119 14.42 -14.07 3.15
CA PRO A 119 13.80 -14.95 2.15
C PRO A 119 12.29 -15.16 2.34
N GLN A 120 11.80 -15.12 3.57
CA GLN A 120 10.37 -15.25 3.87
C GLN A 120 9.55 -14.06 3.37
N LEU A 121 10.14 -12.88 3.20
CA LEU A 121 9.48 -11.66 2.70
C LEU A 121 9.53 -11.54 1.18
N LEU A 122 10.46 -12.22 0.50
CA LEU A 122 10.63 -12.08 -0.96
C LEU A 122 9.37 -12.36 -1.78
N PRO A 123 8.51 -13.35 -1.44
CA PRO A 123 7.27 -13.59 -2.17
C PRO A 123 6.26 -12.44 -2.13
N TYR A 124 6.40 -11.55 -1.15
CA TYR A 124 5.50 -10.41 -0.90
C TYR A 124 6.03 -9.11 -1.49
N ILE A 125 7.17 -9.12 -2.17
CA ILE A 125 7.75 -7.94 -2.83
C ILE A 125 7.53 -8.05 -4.33
N LEU A 126 6.80 -7.07 -4.88
CA LEU A 126 6.62 -6.92 -6.32
C LEU A 126 7.35 -5.65 -6.78
N PHE A 127 7.90 -5.67 -7.97
CA PHE A 127 8.62 -4.54 -8.56
C PHE A 127 7.80 -3.99 -9.72
N TYR A 128 7.22 -2.81 -9.52
CA TYR A 128 6.53 -2.11 -10.60
C TYR A 128 7.54 -1.33 -11.44
N LYS A 129 7.40 -1.44 -12.77
CA LYS A 129 8.17 -0.66 -13.74
C LYS A 129 7.21 -0.03 -14.75
N GLY A 130 7.07 1.28 -14.71
CA GLY A 130 6.13 1.96 -15.62
C GLY A 130 5.97 3.44 -15.35
N GLU A 131 4.82 3.99 -15.75
CA GLU A 131 4.49 5.39 -15.55
C GLU A 131 3.76 5.62 -14.22
N LEU A 132 4.11 6.71 -13.54
CA LEU A 132 3.50 7.08 -12.26
C LEU A 132 2.26 7.98 -12.42
N LYS A 133 2.10 8.62 -13.59
CA LYS A 133 1.10 9.66 -13.82
C LYS A 133 -0.31 9.18 -13.44
N ARG A 134 -0.72 8.02 -13.97
CA ARG A 134 -2.03 7.44 -13.70
C ARG A 134 -2.29 7.21 -12.20
N PHE A 135 -1.30 6.64 -11.50
CA PHE A 135 -1.43 6.38 -10.06
C PHE A 135 -1.50 7.67 -9.24
N LYS A 136 -0.78 8.72 -9.64
CA LYS A 136 -0.90 10.03 -8.99
C LYS A 136 -2.28 10.63 -9.15
N GLU A 137 -2.86 10.54 -10.34
CA GLU A 137 -4.17 11.11 -10.64
C GLU A 137 -5.32 10.32 -10.02
N GLU A 138 -5.24 8.98 -10.02
CA GLU A 138 -6.32 8.11 -9.56
C GLU A 138 -6.26 7.80 -8.05
N LEU A 139 -5.05 7.75 -7.45
CA LEU A 139 -4.80 7.35 -6.06
C LEU A 139 -4.33 8.49 -5.14
N ASP A 140 -4.26 9.70 -5.66
CA ASP A 140 -3.88 10.89 -4.89
C ASP A 140 -2.47 10.80 -4.27
N PHE A 141 -1.49 10.40 -5.09
CA PHE A 141 -0.07 10.33 -4.71
C PHE A 141 0.58 11.72 -4.67
N GLU A 142 0.17 12.57 -3.74
CA GLU A 142 0.69 13.94 -3.65
C GLU A 142 2.12 14.00 -3.12
N LYS A 143 2.40 13.26 -2.04
CA LYS A 143 3.69 13.32 -1.33
C LYS A 143 4.62 12.23 -1.82
N LYS A 144 5.76 12.64 -2.42
CA LYS A 144 6.75 11.72 -2.99
C LYS A 144 7.46 10.86 -1.95
N ASP A 145 7.71 11.41 -0.76
CA ASP A 145 8.67 10.84 0.19
C ASP A 145 8.04 10.01 1.30
N ILE A 146 6.79 9.61 1.14
CA ILE A 146 6.06 8.72 2.05
C ILE A 146 5.51 7.51 1.30
N PRO A 147 5.36 6.34 1.94
CA PRO A 147 4.64 5.20 1.36
C PRO A 147 3.13 5.39 1.44
N TYR A 148 2.42 4.70 0.55
CA TYR A 148 0.96 4.67 0.49
C TYR A 148 0.47 3.24 0.66
N PHE A 149 -0.59 3.06 1.46
CA PHE A 149 -1.19 1.75 1.71
C PHE A 149 -2.65 1.76 1.30
N PHE A 150 -3.06 0.68 0.64
CA PHE A 150 -4.44 0.46 0.21
C PHE A 150 -4.88 -0.94 0.62
N VAL A 151 -6.10 -1.06 1.14
CA VAL A 151 -6.77 -2.35 1.26
C VAL A 151 -7.82 -2.43 0.16
N LEU A 152 -7.74 -3.48 -0.64
CA LEU A 152 -8.71 -3.78 -1.68
C LEU A 152 -9.63 -4.89 -1.20
N ASP A 153 -10.92 -4.79 -1.53
CA ASP A 153 -11.88 -5.87 -1.34
C ASP A 153 -11.66 -6.99 -2.36
N GLN A 154 -12.46 -8.04 -2.24
CA GLN A 154 -12.42 -9.22 -3.13
C GLN A 154 -12.71 -8.90 -4.61
N ASN A 155 -13.24 -7.72 -4.92
CA ASN A 155 -13.53 -7.25 -6.27
C ASN A 155 -12.45 -6.29 -6.80
N GLY A 156 -11.44 -5.93 -5.99
CA GLY A 156 -10.39 -4.98 -6.32
C GLY A 156 -10.79 -3.51 -6.09
N LYS A 157 -11.84 -3.24 -5.31
CA LYS A 157 -12.19 -1.87 -4.89
C LYS A 157 -11.42 -1.49 -3.64
N ILE A 158 -10.98 -0.24 -3.58
CA ILE A 158 -10.30 0.33 -2.42
C ILE A 158 -11.33 0.52 -1.30
N VAL A 159 -11.15 -0.16 -0.19
CA VAL A 159 -12.00 -0.06 1.01
C VAL A 159 -11.33 0.68 2.16
N PHE A 160 -10.00 0.76 2.13
CA PHE A 160 -9.22 1.55 3.08
C PHE A 160 -7.97 2.12 2.41
N ALA A 161 -7.52 3.28 2.86
CA ALA A 161 -6.28 3.87 2.41
C ALA A 161 -5.62 4.69 3.53
N THR A 162 -4.29 4.60 3.64
CA THR A 162 -3.47 5.39 4.56
C THR A 162 -2.10 5.66 3.96
N SER A 163 -1.29 6.51 4.60
CA SER A 163 0.04 6.85 4.10
C SER A 163 1.02 7.21 5.21
N GLY A 164 2.32 7.22 4.88
CA GLY A 164 3.41 7.62 5.76
C GLY A 164 3.98 6.50 6.60
N ALA A 165 4.81 6.87 7.58
CA ALA A 165 5.51 5.94 8.45
C ALA A 165 4.55 5.03 9.22
N PHE A 166 5.07 3.87 9.61
CA PHE A 166 4.36 2.90 10.44
C PHE A 166 3.86 3.51 11.76
N SER A 167 2.68 3.09 12.16
CA SER A 167 2.18 3.21 13.54
C SER A 167 1.21 2.07 13.83
N GLU A 168 1.15 1.62 15.08
CA GLU A 168 0.21 0.59 15.54
C GLU A 168 -1.23 0.95 15.18
N SER A 169 -1.65 2.19 15.44
CA SER A 169 -3.01 2.65 15.13
C SER A 169 -3.40 2.50 13.65
N LYS A 170 -2.45 2.68 12.71
CA LYS A 170 -2.72 2.44 11.28
C LYS A 170 -2.81 0.95 10.97
N LEU A 171 -2.00 0.13 11.62
CA LEU A 171 -2.05 -1.33 11.47
C LEU A 171 -3.37 -1.88 11.97
N ASP A 172 -3.84 -1.41 13.14
CA ASP A 172 -5.14 -1.78 13.71
C ASP A 172 -6.30 -1.40 12.77
N GLN A 173 -6.26 -0.20 12.17
CA GLN A 173 -7.26 0.21 11.18
C GLN A 173 -7.25 -0.66 9.91
N ILE A 174 -6.08 -1.13 9.47
CA ILE A 174 -5.97 -2.08 8.35
C ILE A 174 -6.58 -3.43 8.75
N GLU A 175 -6.31 -3.89 9.96
CA GLU A 175 -6.84 -5.14 10.51
C GLU A 175 -8.37 -5.12 10.58
N GLU A 176 -8.97 -4.07 11.15
CA GLU A 176 -10.42 -3.89 11.27
C GLU A 176 -11.17 -3.98 9.92
N VAL A 177 -10.49 -3.68 8.82
CA VAL A 177 -11.09 -3.74 7.47
C VAL A 177 -10.95 -5.12 6.84
N ILE A 178 -9.93 -5.90 7.23
CA ILE A 178 -9.63 -7.23 6.67
C ILE A 178 -10.37 -8.34 7.43
N GLU A 179 -10.75 -8.10 8.69
CA GLU A 179 -11.57 -9.01 9.50
C GLU A 179 -12.98 -9.21 8.92
#